data_1eac8166ebc088e24a485ffded1820a2
#
_entry.id   1eac8166ebc088e24a485ffded1820a2
#
_cell.length_a   1.000
_cell.length_b   1.000
_cell.length_c   1.000
_cell.angle_alpha   90.00
_cell.angle_beta   90.00
_cell.angle_gamma   90.00
#
_symmetry.space_group_name_H-M   'P 1'
#
loop_
_entity.id
_entity.type
_entity.pdbx_description
1 polymer ?
#
loop_
_entity_poly.entity_id
_entity_poly.type
_entity_poly.pdbx_seq_one_letter_code
_entity_poly.pdbx_strand_id
1 'polypeptide(L)'
;DEAGIGYYVTIILGLGGKNYRNLHAIETARLLNRIHPRCIWALKLKVWEGTPLEKMIERGEVVPLDKEEILFEERLLLQNLHVEDCFFMDTTVLDRLTVQGWLPEGKDQMLSIIERLLALHFNPDGSRKKPDEQGQVSFKFLSPIGPSVNQ
;
A
#
# COMPACT_ATOMS: atom_id res chain seq x y z
N ASP A 1 -21.49 14.07 -0.60
CA ASP A 1 -22.44 12.96 -0.84
C ASP A 1 -23.85 13.32 -0.46
N GLU A 2 -24.57 13.99 -1.36
CA GLU A 2 -25.97 14.38 -1.13
C GLU A 2 -26.89 13.17 -0.94
N ALA A 3 -26.50 12.00 -1.46
CA ALA A 3 -27.30 10.75 -1.37
C ALA A 3 -27.01 9.93 -0.09
N GLY A 4 -26.02 10.29 0.73
CA GLY A 4 -25.66 9.56 1.95
C GLY A 4 -25.16 8.12 1.73
N ILE A 5 -24.75 7.77 0.50
CA ILE A 5 -24.29 6.42 0.15
C ILE A 5 -22.79 6.31 0.43
N GLY A 6 -22.42 5.44 1.39
CA GLY A 6 -21.02 5.04 1.59
C GLY A 6 -20.56 4.09 0.49
N TYR A 7 -19.33 4.27 0.00
CA TYR A 7 -18.75 3.39 -1.04
C TYR A 7 -17.35 2.92 -0.67
N TYR A 8 -16.98 1.80 -1.25
CA TYR A 8 -15.68 1.16 -1.11
C TYR A 8 -14.90 1.31 -2.41
N VAL A 9 -13.61 1.56 -2.30
CA VAL A 9 -12.72 1.73 -3.45
C VAL A 9 -11.63 0.67 -3.41
N THR A 10 -11.39 0.05 -4.55
CA THR A 10 -10.22 -0.80 -4.77
C THR A 10 -9.16 -0.02 -5.54
N ILE A 11 -7.92 -0.06 -5.07
CA ILE A 11 -6.77 0.52 -5.75
C ILE A 11 -5.75 -0.58 -6.06
N ILE A 12 -4.90 -0.36 -7.06
CA ILE A 12 -3.88 -1.33 -7.47
C ILE A 12 -2.50 -0.70 -7.28
N LEU A 13 -1.78 -1.16 -6.25
CA LEU A 13 -0.39 -0.79 -6.02
C LEU A 13 0.53 -1.41 -7.08
N GLY A 14 1.56 -0.69 -7.47
CA GLY A 14 2.53 -1.11 -8.48
C GLY A 14 2.13 -0.79 -9.92
N LEU A 15 0.95 -0.21 -10.16
CA LEU A 15 0.46 0.09 -11.50
C LEU A 15 1.35 1.10 -12.25
N GLY A 16 1.96 2.04 -11.54
CA GLY A 16 2.90 3.02 -12.10
C GLY A 16 4.28 2.45 -12.45
N GLY A 17 4.59 1.20 -12.08
CA GLY A 17 5.92 0.64 -12.22
C GLY A 17 6.99 1.45 -11.48
N LYS A 18 8.28 1.17 -11.73
CA LYS A 18 9.39 1.87 -11.06
C LYS A 18 9.46 3.35 -11.43
N ASN A 19 9.14 3.69 -12.67
CA ASN A 19 9.30 5.06 -13.18
C ASN A 19 8.27 6.04 -12.61
N TYR A 20 7.04 5.58 -12.34
CA TYR A 20 5.93 6.42 -11.90
C TYR A 20 5.41 6.08 -10.51
N ARG A 21 6.10 5.24 -9.74
CA ARG A 21 5.69 4.80 -8.40
C ARG A 21 5.25 5.96 -7.50
N ASN A 22 6.11 6.97 -7.36
CA ASN A 22 5.84 8.10 -6.46
C ASN A 22 4.68 8.96 -6.97
N LEU A 23 4.65 9.23 -8.27
CA LEU A 23 3.55 10.00 -8.88
C LEU A 23 2.22 9.26 -8.71
N HIS A 24 2.20 7.96 -8.97
CA HIS A 24 1.02 7.12 -8.80
C HIS A 24 0.49 7.15 -7.37
N ALA A 25 1.36 7.00 -6.36
CA ALA A 25 0.98 7.07 -4.95
C ALA A 25 0.35 8.43 -4.60
N ILE A 26 1.00 9.54 -5.00
CA ILE A 26 0.55 10.89 -4.66
C ILE A 26 -0.78 11.22 -5.35
N GLU A 27 -0.92 10.94 -6.65
CA GLU A 27 -2.14 11.25 -7.39
C GLU A 27 -3.31 10.36 -6.95
N THR A 28 -3.04 9.09 -6.60
CA THR A 28 -4.05 8.20 -6.01
C THR A 28 -4.52 8.75 -4.66
N ALA A 29 -3.60 9.17 -3.77
CA ALA A 29 -3.97 9.79 -2.50
C ALA A 29 -4.78 11.08 -2.71
N ARG A 30 -4.37 11.94 -3.67
CA ARG A 30 -5.10 13.16 -4.01
C ARG A 30 -6.54 12.88 -4.45
N LEU A 31 -6.74 11.86 -5.27
CA LEU A 31 -8.08 11.44 -5.69
C LEU A 31 -8.90 10.94 -4.50
N LEU A 32 -8.34 10.03 -3.69
CA LEU A 32 -9.01 9.45 -2.52
C LEU A 32 -9.40 10.53 -1.49
N ASN A 33 -8.52 11.52 -1.26
CA ASN A 33 -8.82 12.65 -0.38
C ASN A 33 -9.98 13.53 -0.88
N ARG A 34 -10.27 13.52 -2.18
CA ARG A 34 -11.40 14.27 -2.75
C ARG A 34 -12.72 13.51 -2.69
N ILE A 35 -12.64 12.19 -2.80
CA ILE A 35 -13.85 11.36 -2.89
C ILE A 35 -14.30 10.77 -1.55
N HIS A 36 -13.46 10.81 -0.51
CA HIS A 36 -13.76 10.36 0.86
C HIS A 36 -14.45 8.99 0.95
N PRO A 37 -13.79 7.89 0.49
CA PRO A 37 -14.38 6.57 0.56
C PRO A 37 -14.48 6.07 2.00
N ARG A 38 -15.44 5.18 2.28
CA ARG A 38 -15.56 4.49 3.58
C ARG A 38 -14.56 3.36 3.77
N CYS A 39 -14.04 2.83 2.66
CA CYS A 39 -13.01 1.80 2.70
C CYS A 39 -12.12 1.91 1.46
N ILE A 40 -10.83 1.70 1.67
CA ILE A 40 -9.82 1.58 0.63
C ILE A 40 -9.22 0.18 0.71
N TRP A 41 -9.43 -0.60 -0.34
CA TRP A 41 -8.82 -1.92 -0.47
C TRP A 41 -7.65 -1.85 -1.46
N ALA A 42 -6.43 -1.91 -0.93
CA ALA A 42 -5.22 -1.90 -1.72
C ALA A 42 -4.85 -3.33 -2.17
N LEU A 43 -4.74 -3.52 -3.46
CA LEU A 43 -4.34 -4.77 -4.10
C LEU A 43 -3.00 -4.59 -4.81
N LYS A 44 -2.19 -5.65 -4.87
CA LYS A 44 -0.97 -5.67 -5.66
C LYS A 44 -1.28 -5.93 -7.14
N LEU A 45 -0.59 -5.22 -8.03
CA LEU A 45 -0.62 -5.49 -9.46
C LEU A 45 -0.23 -6.95 -9.74
N LYS A 46 -1.11 -7.65 -10.45
CA LYS A 46 -0.83 -8.97 -11.02
C LYS A 46 -0.83 -8.86 -12.55
N VAL A 47 0.29 -9.21 -13.15
CA VAL A 47 0.41 -9.28 -14.60
C VAL A 47 -0.11 -10.63 -15.08
N TRP A 48 -1.00 -10.61 -16.06
CA TRP A 48 -1.58 -11.81 -16.64
C TRP A 48 -1.01 -12.03 -18.03
N GLU A 49 -0.78 -13.31 -18.37
CA GLU A 49 -0.32 -13.74 -19.69
C GLU A 49 -1.27 -13.27 -20.81
N GLY A 50 -0.71 -12.86 -21.93
CA GLY A 50 -1.46 -12.38 -23.11
C GLY A 50 -1.95 -10.93 -23.03
N THR A 51 -1.75 -10.23 -21.90
CA THR A 51 -2.22 -8.85 -21.72
C THR A 51 -1.32 -7.81 -22.42
N PRO A 52 -1.85 -6.64 -22.78
CA PRO A 52 -1.03 -5.53 -23.25
C PRO A 52 0.07 -5.12 -22.27
N LEU A 53 -0.21 -5.17 -20.96
CA LEU A 53 0.76 -4.83 -19.92
C LEU A 53 1.96 -5.78 -19.90
N GLU A 54 1.73 -7.10 -20.05
CA GLU A 54 2.83 -8.07 -20.17
C GLU A 54 3.74 -7.71 -21.35
N LYS A 55 3.15 -7.43 -22.52
CA LYS A 55 3.92 -7.02 -23.71
C LYS A 55 4.70 -5.73 -23.51
N MET A 56 4.18 -4.77 -22.73
CA MET A 56 4.90 -3.55 -22.37
C MET A 56 6.09 -3.85 -21.46
N ILE A 57 5.93 -4.79 -20.52
CA ILE A 57 7.00 -5.25 -19.63
C ILE A 57 8.10 -5.98 -20.43
N GLU A 58 7.72 -6.88 -21.34
CA GLU A 58 8.66 -7.59 -22.21
C GLU A 58 9.50 -6.63 -23.09
N ARG A 59 8.90 -5.53 -23.53
CA ARG A 59 9.59 -4.48 -24.30
C ARG A 59 10.39 -3.50 -23.43
N GLY A 60 10.33 -3.65 -22.10
CA GLY A 60 11.00 -2.73 -21.16
C GLY A 60 10.34 -1.36 -21.04
N GLU A 61 9.13 -1.16 -21.56
CA GLU A 61 8.37 0.09 -21.45
C GLU A 61 7.86 0.31 -20.03
N VAL A 62 7.56 -0.78 -19.32
CA VAL A 62 7.17 -0.80 -17.92
C VAL A 62 8.09 -1.74 -17.15
N VAL A 63 8.67 -1.25 -16.08
CA VAL A 63 9.46 -2.05 -15.13
C VAL A 63 8.61 -2.24 -13.88
N PRO A 64 8.09 -3.45 -13.60
CA PRO A 64 7.22 -3.68 -12.45
C PRO A 64 7.99 -3.54 -11.14
N LEU A 65 7.27 -3.17 -10.09
CA LEU A 65 7.78 -3.22 -8.72
C LEU A 65 7.76 -4.68 -8.22
N ASP A 66 8.78 -5.06 -7.48
CA ASP A 66 8.70 -6.27 -6.67
C ASP A 66 7.85 -6.05 -5.39
N LYS A 67 7.62 -7.13 -4.65
CA LYS A 67 6.72 -7.08 -3.48
C LYS A 67 7.25 -6.18 -2.35
N GLU A 68 8.56 -6.06 -2.20
CA GLU A 68 9.16 -5.20 -1.19
C GLU A 68 9.20 -3.74 -1.66
N GLU A 69 9.40 -3.50 -2.95
CA GLU A 69 9.37 -2.16 -3.54
C GLU A 69 7.98 -1.52 -3.49
N ILE A 70 6.92 -2.32 -3.52
CA ILE A 70 5.53 -1.84 -3.37
C ILE A 70 5.31 -1.18 -2.01
N LEU A 71 6.00 -1.61 -0.95
CA LEU A 71 5.90 -0.99 0.37
C LEU A 71 6.30 0.49 0.37
N PHE A 72 7.23 0.91 -0.50
CA PHE A 72 7.55 2.34 -0.65
C PHE A 72 6.37 3.13 -1.23
N GLU A 73 5.65 2.54 -2.18
CA GLU A 73 4.46 3.16 -2.77
C GLU A 73 3.33 3.26 -1.76
N GLU A 74 3.06 2.18 -1.04
CA GLU A 74 2.04 2.13 0.01
C GLU A 74 2.33 3.11 1.14
N ARG A 75 3.60 3.19 1.59
CA ARG A 75 4.03 4.18 2.56
C ARG A 75 3.72 5.60 2.10
N LEU A 76 4.11 5.95 0.87
CA LEU A 76 3.91 7.29 0.32
C LEU A 76 2.42 7.60 0.13
N LEU A 77 1.63 6.62 -0.27
CA LEU A 77 0.17 6.72 -0.35
C LEU A 77 -0.41 7.04 1.04
N LEU A 78 -0.13 6.24 2.06
CA LEU A 78 -0.63 6.43 3.42
C LEU A 78 -0.20 7.78 4.02
N GLN A 79 1.04 8.21 3.78
CA GLN A 79 1.54 9.52 4.24
C GLN A 79 0.69 10.67 3.69
N ASN A 80 0.20 10.55 2.45
CA ASN A 80 -0.57 11.57 1.74
C ASN A 80 -2.10 11.40 1.86
N LEU A 81 -2.60 10.34 2.49
CA LEU A 81 -4.03 10.17 2.78
C LEU A 81 -4.46 11.05 3.95
N HIS A 82 -5.55 11.81 3.74
CA HIS A 82 -6.17 12.72 4.70
C HIS A 82 -7.69 12.48 4.77
N VAL A 83 -8.09 11.21 4.69
CA VAL A 83 -9.48 10.78 4.81
C VAL A 83 -9.82 10.46 6.26
N GLU A 84 -11.09 10.67 6.62
CA GLU A 84 -11.65 10.35 7.94
C GLU A 84 -12.72 9.27 7.80
N ASP A 85 -13.00 8.55 8.89
CA ASP A 85 -13.98 7.45 8.91
C ASP A 85 -13.78 6.42 7.78
N CYS A 86 -12.54 6.14 7.42
CA CYS A 86 -12.18 5.28 6.31
C CYS A 86 -11.36 4.09 6.80
N PHE A 87 -11.78 2.87 6.47
CA PHE A 87 -10.97 1.68 6.74
C PHE A 87 -10.01 1.42 5.59
N PHE A 88 -8.73 1.43 5.87
CA PHE A 88 -7.69 1.01 4.92
C PHE A 88 -7.31 -0.44 5.15
N MET A 89 -7.18 -1.21 4.08
CA MET A 89 -6.66 -2.58 4.14
C MET A 89 -5.83 -2.91 2.91
N ASP A 90 -4.67 -3.53 3.15
CA ASP A 90 -3.87 -4.23 2.15
C ASP A 90 -3.85 -5.72 2.48
N THR A 91 -4.24 -6.56 1.54
CA THR A 91 -4.35 -8.01 1.72
C THR A 91 -3.44 -8.82 0.80
N THR A 92 -2.69 -8.18 -0.08
CA THR A 92 -2.00 -8.86 -1.18
C THR A 92 -0.53 -8.53 -1.36
N VAL A 93 -0.03 -7.49 -0.68
CA VAL A 93 1.37 -7.07 -0.84
C VAL A 93 2.32 -8.09 -0.23
N LEU A 94 1.98 -8.60 0.94
CA LEU A 94 2.76 -9.65 1.61
C LEU A 94 1.89 -10.86 1.90
N ASP A 95 2.36 -12.04 1.54
CA ASP A 95 1.60 -13.31 1.61
C ASP A 95 1.05 -13.68 3.00
N ARG A 96 1.47 -13.01 4.07
CA ARG A 96 1.11 -13.36 5.46
C ARG A 96 0.90 -12.16 6.38
N LEU A 97 1.02 -10.94 5.89
CA LEU A 97 0.87 -9.72 6.69
C LEU A 97 -0.09 -8.77 5.99
N THR A 98 -1.09 -8.33 6.73
CA THR A 98 -2.04 -7.33 6.29
C THR A 98 -1.72 -6.01 6.99
N VAL A 99 -1.51 -4.95 6.22
CA VAL A 99 -1.47 -3.58 6.73
C VAL A 99 -2.91 -3.07 6.69
N GLN A 100 -3.50 -2.83 7.86
CA GLN A 100 -4.90 -2.38 7.93
C GLN A 100 -5.17 -1.54 9.17
N GLY A 101 -6.13 -0.66 9.07
CA GLY A 101 -6.58 0.17 10.19
C GLY A 101 -7.58 1.24 9.79
N TRP A 102 -8.20 1.85 10.78
CA TRP A 102 -9.04 3.01 10.59
C TRP A 102 -8.19 4.27 10.41
N LEU A 103 -8.57 5.11 9.48
CA LEU A 103 -7.97 6.41 9.24
C LEU A 103 -8.85 7.52 9.86
N PRO A 104 -8.23 8.49 10.52
CA PRO A 104 -6.79 8.74 10.64
C PRO A 104 -6.09 7.99 11.77
N GLU A 105 -6.79 7.40 12.75
CA GLU A 105 -6.27 6.91 14.04
C GLU A 105 -5.20 5.82 13.89
N GLY A 106 -5.38 4.89 12.96
CA GLY A 106 -4.48 3.77 12.71
C GLY A 106 -3.30 4.09 11.79
N LYS A 107 -3.22 5.32 11.25
CA LYS A 107 -2.23 5.69 10.23
C LYS A 107 -0.79 5.51 10.70
N ASP A 108 -0.46 6.01 11.87
CA ASP A 108 0.91 5.94 12.41
C ASP A 108 1.34 4.50 12.69
N GLN A 109 0.40 3.66 13.15
CA GLN A 109 0.67 2.24 13.35
C GLN A 109 0.94 1.53 12.02
N MET A 110 0.13 1.76 11.00
CA MET A 110 0.33 1.20 9.66
C MET A 110 1.68 1.63 9.08
N LEU A 111 2.02 2.91 9.16
CA LEU A 111 3.32 3.44 8.73
C LEU A 111 4.48 2.79 9.51
N SER A 112 4.36 2.62 10.82
CA SER A 112 5.38 1.95 11.64
C SER A 112 5.60 0.49 11.21
N ILE A 113 4.55 -0.22 10.83
CA ILE A 113 4.64 -1.60 10.31
C ILE A 113 5.42 -1.59 8.98
N ILE A 114 5.03 -0.73 8.05
CA ILE A 114 5.70 -0.62 6.74
C ILE A 114 7.17 -0.24 6.89
N GLU A 115 7.51 0.72 7.75
CA GLU A 115 8.90 1.12 8.01
C GLU A 115 9.75 -0.04 8.56
N ARG A 116 9.20 -0.84 9.45
CA ARG A 116 9.90 -2.04 9.95
C ARG A 116 10.14 -3.05 8.85
N LEU A 117 9.16 -3.26 7.97
CA LEU A 117 9.28 -4.16 6.83
C LEU A 117 10.32 -3.67 5.83
N LEU A 118 10.29 -2.39 5.51
CA LEU A 118 11.30 -1.78 4.64
C LEU A 118 12.70 -1.92 5.23
N ALA A 119 12.87 -1.68 6.54
CA ALA A 119 14.15 -1.80 7.22
C ALA A 119 14.75 -3.23 7.20
N LEU A 120 13.94 -4.25 6.95
CA LEU A 120 14.44 -5.63 6.78
C LEU A 120 15.14 -5.85 5.44
N HIS A 121 14.67 -5.15 4.40
CA HIS A 121 15.07 -5.40 3.02
C HIS A 121 15.93 -4.28 2.41
N PHE A 122 15.86 -3.06 2.99
CA PHE A 122 16.52 -1.88 2.46
C PHE A 122 17.35 -1.16 3.51
N ASN A 123 18.41 -0.51 3.06
CA ASN A 123 19.21 0.42 3.85
C ASN A 123 18.50 1.79 3.96
N PRO A 124 18.93 2.67 4.89
CA PRO A 124 18.34 4.00 5.04
C PRO A 124 18.40 4.88 3.77
N ASP A 125 19.36 4.63 2.88
CA ASP A 125 19.50 5.31 1.58
C ASP A 125 18.57 4.75 0.49
N GLY A 126 17.76 3.73 0.83
CA GLY A 126 16.84 3.06 -0.09
C GLY A 126 17.49 1.98 -0.96
N SER A 127 18.79 1.72 -0.83
CA SER A 127 19.44 0.60 -1.52
C SER A 127 19.02 -0.73 -0.89
N ARG A 128 18.89 -1.77 -1.73
CA ARG A 128 18.53 -3.11 -1.25
C ARG A 128 19.69 -3.74 -0.46
N LYS A 129 19.37 -4.31 0.69
CA LYS A 129 20.32 -5.11 1.48
C LYS A 129 20.68 -6.40 0.75
N LYS A 130 21.89 -6.90 1.00
CA LYS A 130 22.29 -8.21 0.49
C LYS A 130 21.47 -9.33 1.12
N PRO A 131 21.30 -10.48 0.47
CA PRO A 131 20.48 -11.59 0.96
C PRO A 131 20.84 -12.07 2.38
N ASP A 132 22.11 -12.04 2.75
CA ASP A 132 22.63 -12.40 4.07
C ASP A 132 22.39 -11.33 5.15
N GLU A 133 22.09 -10.11 4.75
CA GLU A 133 21.77 -8.97 5.62
C GLU A 133 20.26 -8.79 5.83
N GLN A 134 19.42 -9.51 5.07
CA GLN A 134 17.96 -9.41 5.15
C GLN A 134 17.45 -10.17 6.38
N GLY A 135 16.63 -9.47 7.19
CA GLY A 135 16.02 -10.07 8.37
C GLY A 135 14.84 -10.98 8.01
N GLN A 136 14.63 -12.02 8.82
CA GLN A 136 13.38 -12.80 8.79
C GLN A 136 12.37 -12.17 9.75
N VAL A 137 11.13 -12.05 9.28
CA VAL A 137 10.04 -11.52 10.10
C VAL A 137 9.36 -12.64 10.87
N SER A 138 9.47 -12.60 12.20
CA SER A 138 8.59 -13.36 13.08
C SER A 138 7.44 -12.45 13.51
N PHE A 139 6.25 -12.62 12.91
CA PHE A 139 5.10 -11.80 13.24
C PHE A 139 4.25 -12.44 14.34
N LYS A 140 4.07 -11.72 15.45
CA LYS A 140 2.89 -11.88 16.29
C LYS A 140 1.76 -11.05 15.65
N PHE A 141 0.62 -11.67 15.42
CA PHE A 141 -0.59 -11.00 14.94
C PHE A 141 -0.85 -9.72 15.73
N LEU A 142 -0.87 -8.59 15.04
CA LEU A 142 -1.38 -7.35 15.59
C LEU A 142 -2.88 -7.34 15.30
N SER A 143 -3.70 -7.39 16.33
CA SER A 143 -5.14 -7.20 16.20
C SER A 143 -5.43 -5.82 15.63
N PRO A 144 -6.40 -5.66 14.70
CA PRO A 144 -6.81 -4.35 14.23
C PRO A 144 -7.31 -3.52 15.41
N ILE A 145 -6.87 -2.26 15.51
CA ILE A 145 -7.44 -1.32 16.46
C ILE A 145 -8.81 -0.94 15.91
N GLY A 146 -9.85 -1.49 16.49
CA GLY A 146 -11.21 -1.05 16.24
C GLY A 146 -11.44 0.36 16.83
N PRO A 147 -12.44 1.11 16.37
CA PRO A 147 -12.83 2.35 17.02
C PRO A 147 -13.16 2.05 18.48
N SER A 148 -12.65 2.88 19.39
CA SER A 148 -13.01 2.81 20.80
C SER A 148 -14.52 3.02 20.91
N VAL A 149 -15.24 1.93 21.15
CA VAL A 149 -16.67 2.02 21.47
C VAL A 149 -16.74 2.55 22.90
N ASN A 150 -16.86 3.86 23.03
CA ASN A 150 -17.23 4.47 24.31
C ASN A 150 -18.66 3.98 24.64
N GLN A 151 -18.75 3.13 25.65
CA GLN A 151 -20.00 2.77 26.31
C GLN A 151 -20.53 3.96 27.10
#